data_358a827d61651f5f054fdfcb3c84a1b9
#
_entry.id   358a827d61651f5f054fdfcb3c84a1b9
#
_cell.length_a   1.000
_cell.length_b   1.000
_cell.length_c   1.000
_cell.angle_alpha   90.00
_cell.angle_beta   90.00
_cell.angle_gamma   90.00
#
_symmetry.space_group_name_H-M   'P 1'
#
loop_
_entity.id
_entity.type
_entity.pdbx_description
1 polymer ?
#
loop_
_entity_poly.entity_id
_entity_poly.type
_entity_poly.pdbx_seq_one_letter_code
_entity_poly.pdbx_strand_id
1 'polypeptide(L)'
;MQAVSDKLMITTDDGSNGVQGFVTDRLKEELEAGEKYDEVIAIGPLMMMRAVCKLTDEYGIPTTVSMNPVMIDGTGMCGGCRVIVGGETKFACVDGPDFDGHKIDWDAAIKRQQMFKAHEKRSCDEGKCRIGRGDYHG
;
A
#
# COMPACT_ATOMS: atom_id res chain seq x y z
N MET A 1 -4.22 -19.54 1.16
CA MET A 1 -3.18 -18.91 1.98
C MET A 1 -2.85 -19.75 3.22
N GLN A 2 -3.81 -20.18 4.02
CA GLN A 2 -3.56 -20.97 5.25
C GLN A 2 -2.73 -22.24 5.04
N ALA A 3 -2.82 -22.88 3.87
CA ALA A 3 -2.07 -24.10 3.55
C ALA A 3 -0.59 -23.89 3.15
N VAL A 4 -0.17 -22.62 2.96
CA VAL A 4 1.16 -22.25 2.45
C VAL A 4 1.85 -21.20 3.35
N SER A 5 1.27 -20.86 4.48
CA SER A 5 1.86 -19.96 5.48
C SER A 5 1.89 -20.64 6.83
N ASP A 6 2.96 -20.42 7.59
CA ASP A 6 3.13 -20.96 8.94
C ASP A 6 2.10 -20.33 9.89
N LYS A 7 1.82 -19.06 9.71
CA LYS A 7 0.84 -18.31 10.50
C LYS A 7 0.02 -17.39 9.59
N LEU A 8 -1.30 -17.45 9.71
CA LEU A 8 -2.24 -16.55 9.02
C LEU A 8 -3.06 -15.80 10.07
N MET A 9 -3.02 -14.48 9.99
CA MET A 9 -3.86 -13.60 10.78
C MET A 9 -4.75 -12.78 9.87
N ILE A 10 -6.03 -12.70 10.22
CA ILE A 10 -7.03 -11.95 9.44
C ILE A 10 -7.55 -10.82 10.33
N THR A 11 -7.55 -9.62 9.78
CA THR A 11 -8.16 -8.44 10.40
C THR A 11 -9.19 -7.83 9.45
N THR A 12 -10.28 -7.34 10.02
CA THR A 12 -11.32 -6.61 9.29
C THR A 12 -11.73 -5.37 10.09
N ASP A 13 -12.19 -4.33 9.39
CA ASP A 13 -12.58 -3.07 10.03
C ASP A 13 -13.78 -3.26 10.97
N ASP A 14 -14.68 -4.18 10.63
CA ASP A 14 -15.92 -4.47 11.35
C ASP A 14 -15.87 -5.73 12.24
N GLY A 15 -14.79 -6.50 12.18
CA GLY A 15 -14.66 -7.77 12.89
C GLY A 15 -15.48 -8.93 12.31
N SER A 16 -16.02 -8.79 11.10
CA SER A 16 -16.85 -9.81 10.46
C SER A 16 -16.09 -11.11 10.15
N ASN A 17 -14.78 -11.01 9.98
CA ASN A 17 -13.90 -12.15 9.76
C ASN A 17 -12.54 -11.89 10.42
N GLY A 18 -12.17 -12.72 11.37
CA GLY A 18 -10.92 -12.57 12.14
C GLY A 18 -11.08 -11.61 13.32
N VAL A 19 -10.13 -10.70 13.47
CA VAL A 19 -10.13 -9.73 14.57
C VAL A 19 -10.36 -8.33 14.03
N GLN A 20 -11.16 -7.55 14.75
CA GLN A 20 -11.35 -6.14 14.43
C GLN A 20 -10.06 -5.35 14.69
N GLY A 21 -9.62 -4.55 13.73
CA GLY A 21 -8.46 -3.68 13.87
C GLY A 21 -7.62 -3.57 12.60
N PHE A 22 -6.54 -2.80 12.71
CA PHE A 22 -5.62 -2.60 11.59
C PHE A 22 -4.53 -3.68 11.55
N VAL A 23 -4.03 -3.95 10.35
CA VAL A 23 -2.90 -4.88 10.15
C VAL A 23 -1.65 -4.45 10.91
N THR A 24 -1.46 -3.14 11.09
CA THR A 24 -0.35 -2.56 11.88
C THR A 24 -0.42 -2.92 13.35
N ASP A 25 -1.61 -3.01 13.93
CA ASP A 25 -1.79 -3.36 15.33
C ASP A 25 -1.37 -4.82 15.55
N ARG A 26 -1.73 -5.70 14.62
CA ARG A 26 -1.33 -7.11 14.66
C ARG A 26 0.17 -7.29 14.45
N LEU A 27 0.75 -6.58 13.48
CA LEU A 27 2.19 -6.62 13.29
C LEU A 27 2.92 -6.15 14.56
N LYS A 28 2.43 -5.09 15.18
CA LYS A 28 3.00 -4.58 16.42
C LYS A 28 2.92 -5.61 17.57
N GLU A 29 1.77 -6.25 17.77
CA GLU A 29 1.59 -7.31 18.77
C GLU A 29 2.59 -8.46 18.57
N GLU A 30 2.81 -8.90 17.33
CA GLU A 30 3.78 -9.95 17.02
C GLU A 30 5.21 -9.53 17.33
N LEU A 31 5.59 -8.30 16.98
CA LEU A 31 6.92 -7.76 17.27
C LEU A 31 7.14 -7.58 18.78
N GLU A 32 6.12 -7.14 19.52
CA GLU A 32 6.16 -7.01 20.98
C GLU A 32 6.19 -8.39 21.68
N ALA A 33 5.59 -9.42 21.06
CA ALA A 33 5.68 -10.81 21.55
C ALA A 33 7.08 -11.42 21.40
N GLY A 34 8.00 -10.73 20.72
CA GLY A 34 9.38 -11.15 20.53
C GLY A 34 9.63 -11.97 19.27
N GLU A 35 8.63 -12.05 18.39
CA GLU A 35 8.83 -12.65 17.06
C GLU A 35 9.83 -11.83 16.24
N LYS A 36 10.74 -12.53 15.57
CA LYS A 36 11.77 -11.92 14.73
C LYS A 36 11.48 -12.21 13.29
N TYR A 37 11.45 -11.17 12.50
CA TYR A 37 11.28 -11.26 11.05
C TYR A 37 12.51 -10.69 10.37
N ASP A 38 12.99 -11.38 9.35
CA ASP A 38 14.13 -10.94 8.54
C ASP A 38 13.74 -9.84 7.57
N GLU A 39 12.51 -9.87 7.09
CA GLU A 39 11.95 -8.89 6.17
C GLU A 39 10.43 -8.80 6.32
N VAL A 40 9.89 -7.62 6.12
CA VAL A 40 8.44 -7.37 6.01
C VAL A 40 8.12 -6.93 4.59
N ILE A 41 7.14 -7.59 3.98
CA ILE A 41 6.62 -7.18 2.66
C ILE A 41 5.22 -6.61 2.85
N ALA A 42 5.02 -5.36 2.45
CA ALA A 42 3.74 -4.69 2.57
C ALA A 42 3.13 -4.37 1.19
N ILE A 43 1.91 -4.85 0.96
CA ILE A 43 1.16 -4.65 -0.27
C ILE A 43 -0.25 -4.20 0.08
N GLY A 44 -0.65 -3.02 -0.41
CA GLY A 44 -1.99 -2.50 -0.16
C GLY A 44 -2.10 -0.97 -0.29
N PRO A 45 -3.07 -0.34 0.37
CA PRO A 45 -3.23 1.10 0.33
C PRO A 45 -1.99 1.86 0.81
N LEU A 46 -1.66 2.99 0.16
CA LEU A 46 -0.46 3.80 0.48
C LEU A 46 -0.35 4.15 1.96
N MET A 47 -1.47 4.50 2.58
CA MET A 47 -1.48 4.87 4.01
C MET A 47 -1.14 3.68 4.91
N MET A 48 -1.61 2.47 4.56
CA MET A 48 -1.28 1.24 5.27
C MET A 48 0.22 0.93 5.13
N MET A 49 0.75 0.94 3.91
CA MET A 49 2.17 0.67 3.65
C MET A 49 3.07 1.68 4.38
N ARG A 50 2.72 2.97 4.36
CA ARG A 50 3.41 4.01 5.15
C ARG A 50 3.41 3.69 6.65
N ALA A 51 2.27 3.27 7.20
CA ALA A 51 2.15 2.94 8.62
C ALA A 51 2.98 1.71 8.99
N VAL A 52 2.99 0.68 8.14
CA VAL A 52 3.85 -0.49 8.30
C VAL A 52 5.32 -0.10 8.29
N CYS A 53 5.77 0.70 7.29
CA CYS A 53 7.16 1.14 7.21
C CYS A 53 7.59 1.94 8.44
N LYS A 54 6.74 2.81 8.95
CA LYS A 54 7.03 3.56 10.17
C LYS A 54 7.20 2.64 11.37
N LEU A 55 6.35 1.63 11.50
CA LEU A 55 6.44 0.67 12.57
C LEU A 55 7.72 -0.18 12.45
N THR A 56 8.01 -0.72 11.28
CA THR A 56 9.19 -1.57 11.07
C THR A 56 10.51 -0.81 11.19
N ASP A 57 10.53 0.49 10.90
CA ASP A 57 11.68 1.37 11.11
C ASP A 57 12.06 1.44 12.60
N GLU A 58 11.09 1.53 13.50
CA GLU A 58 11.30 1.52 14.96
C GLU A 58 11.97 0.23 15.45
N TYR A 59 11.73 -0.88 14.75
CA TYR A 59 12.32 -2.20 15.07
C TYR A 59 13.54 -2.54 14.20
N GLY A 60 13.92 -1.67 13.27
CA GLY A 60 15.07 -1.88 12.37
C GLY A 60 14.91 -3.05 11.41
N ILE A 61 13.68 -3.38 11.00
CA ILE A 61 13.39 -4.50 10.11
C ILE A 61 13.32 -4.01 8.66
N PRO A 62 14.08 -4.59 7.73
CA PRO A 62 13.97 -4.28 6.30
C PRO A 62 12.54 -4.45 5.81
N THR A 63 12.04 -3.46 5.08
CA THR A 63 10.64 -3.49 4.61
C THR A 63 10.56 -3.19 3.13
N THR A 64 10.09 -4.16 2.37
CA THR A 64 9.79 -4.00 0.95
C THR A 64 8.32 -3.66 0.76
N VAL A 65 8.02 -2.66 -0.04
CA VAL A 65 6.65 -2.25 -0.36
C VAL A 65 6.40 -2.35 -1.86
N SER A 66 5.25 -2.88 -2.23
CA SER A 66 4.83 -2.92 -3.64
C SER A 66 3.98 -1.70 -3.96
N MET A 67 4.59 -0.75 -4.66
CA MET A 67 3.95 0.52 -5.00
C MET A 67 2.93 0.36 -6.13
N ASN A 68 1.79 0.98 -5.97
CA ASN A 68 0.66 0.91 -6.89
C ASN A 68 0.23 2.27 -7.49
N PRO A 69 1.17 3.07 -8.03
CA PRO A 69 0.80 4.29 -8.73
C PRO A 69 0.06 3.98 -10.03
N VAL A 70 -0.65 4.96 -10.57
CA VAL A 70 -1.28 4.81 -11.89
C VAL A 70 -0.20 4.56 -12.95
N MET A 71 -0.32 3.45 -13.68
CA MET A 71 0.55 3.08 -14.79
C MET A 71 -0.23 3.21 -16.10
N ILE A 72 0.29 4.01 -17.04
CA ILE A 72 -0.39 4.32 -18.29
C ILE A 72 0.18 3.50 -19.44
N ASP A 73 1.48 3.63 -19.72
CA ASP A 73 2.14 2.92 -20.82
C ASP A 73 2.98 1.70 -20.38
N GLY A 74 3.48 1.69 -19.17
CA GLY A 74 4.29 0.58 -18.66
C GLY A 74 5.74 0.54 -19.18
N THR A 75 6.18 1.51 -19.96
CA THR A 75 7.50 1.51 -20.63
C THR A 75 8.52 2.46 -19.97
N GLY A 76 8.11 3.23 -18.97
CA GLY A 76 8.93 4.24 -18.32
C GLY A 76 8.97 5.59 -19.06
N MET A 77 8.30 5.73 -20.20
CA MET A 77 8.35 6.94 -21.01
C MET A 77 7.40 8.04 -20.53
N CYS A 78 6.17 7.69 -20.15
CA CYS A 78 5.16 8.71 -19.79
C CYS A 78 5.37 9.34 -18.41
N GLY A 79 6.14 8.72 -17.53
CA GLY A 79 6.40 9.20 -16.18
C GLY A 79 5.17 9.23 -15.26
N GLY A 80 4.07 8.58 -15.63
CA GLY A 80 2.83 8.50 -14.85
C GLY A 80 3.03 7.84 -13.49
N CYS A 81 3.85 6.80 -13.43
CA CYS A 81 4.11 5.97 -12.26
C CYS A 81 5.35 6.38 -11.45
N ARG A 82 5.71 7.67 -11.47
CA ARG A 82 6.88 8.17 -10.70
C ARG A 82 6.73 7.96 -9.22
N VAL A 83 7.80 7.48 -8.59
CA VAL A 83 7.99 7.38 -7.14
C VAL A 83 9.35 7.97 -6.79
N ILE A 84 9.46 8.67 -5.69
CA ILE A 84 10.75 9.18 -5.19
C ILE A 84 11.27 8.17 -4.16
N VAL A 85 12.43 7.60 -4.43
CA VAL A 85 13.08 6.58 -3.60
C VAL A 85 14.52 7.01 -3.32
N GLY A 86 14.86 7.27 -2.06
CA GLY A 86 16.18 7.73 -1.68
C GLY A 86 16.57 9.08 -2.30
N GLY A 87 15.60 9.94 -2.60
CA GLY A 87 15.83 11.23 -3.27
C GLY A 87 15.89 11.15 -4.81
N GLU A 88 15.87 9.96 -5.39
CA GLU A 88 15.86 9.74 -6.84
C GLU A 88 14.46 9.47 -7.38
N THR A 89 14.17 9.96 -8.57
CA THR A 89 12.93 9.60 -9.27
C THR A 89 13.07 8.23 -9.92
N LYS A 90 12.20 7.30 -9.55
CA LYS A 90 12.06 5.96 -10.14
C LYS A 90 10.70 5.82 -10.81
N PHE A 91 10.58 4.89 -11.74
CA PHE A 91 9.32 4.57 -12.42
C PHE A 91 8.88 3.16 -12.02
N ALA A 92 7.77 3.05 -11.28
CA ALA A 92 7.31 1.78 -10.75
C ALA A 92 7.09 0.69 -11.83
N CYS A 93 6.78 1.07 -13.06
CA CYS A 93 6.56 0.12 -14.15
C CYS A 93 7.84 -0.55 -14.69
N VAL A 94 9.02 0.09 -14.53
CA VAL A 94 10.30 -0.44 -15.06
C VAL A 94 11.36 -0.62 -13.97
N ASP A 95 11.35 0.20 -12.91
CA ASP A 95 12.33 0.12 -11.81
C ASP A 95 11.77 -0.67 -10.60
N GLY A 96 10.45 -0.88 -10.54
CA GLY A 96 9.72 -1.53 -9.47
C GLY A 96 8.83 -2.66 -9.98
N PRO A 97 7.65 -2.87 -9.40
CA PRO A 97 6.94 -2.00 -8.42
C PRO A 97 7.45 -2.05 -6.98
N ASP A 98 8.34 -2.98 -6.68
CA ASP A 98 8.81 -3.25 -5.32
C ASP A 98 10.02 -2.36 -4.99
N PHE A 99 9.95 -1.66 -3.86
CA PHE A 99 10.97 -0.73 -3.40
C PHE A 99 11.19 -0.86 -1.89
N ASP A 100 12.37 -0.41 -1.44
CA ASP A 100 12.68 -0.24 -0.02
C ASP A 100 11.75 0.82 0.58
N GLY A 101 10.84 0.39 1.44
CA GLY A 101 9.80 1.24 2.03
C GLY A 101 10.34 2.36 2.90
N HIS A 102 11.54 2.20 3.47
CA HIS A 102 12.19 3.21 4.30
C HIS A 102 12.81 4.36 3.48
N LYS A 103 13.00 4.16 2.17
CA LYS A 103 13.56 5.17 1.26
C LYS A 103 12.51 5.94 0.45
N ILE A 104 11.23 5.55 0.55
CA ILE A 104 10.16 6.19 -0.21
C ILE A 104 9.79 7.54 0.40
N ASP A 105 9.66 8.56 -0.45
CA ASP A 105 9.00 9.81 -0.11
C ASP A 105 7.47 9.60 -0.11
N TRP A 106 6.95 9.23 1.05
CA TRP A 106 5.54 8.94 1.25
C TRP A 106 4.63 10.15 1.02
N ASP A 107 5.10 11.36 1.36
CA ASP A 107 4.30 12.57 1.20
C ASP A 107 4.14 12.92 -0.28
N ALA A 108 5.20 12.79 -1.07
CA ALA A 108 5.13 12.94 -2.52
C ALA A 108 4.23 11.87 -3.15
N ALA A 109 4.33 10.61 -2.73
CA ALA A 109 3.52 9.52 -3.24
C ALA A 109 2.02 9.73 -2.96
N ILE A 110 1.66 10.09 -1.72
CA ILE A 110 0.28 10.38 -1.32
C ILE A 110 -0.27 11.58 -2.09
N LYS A 111 0.51 12.66 -2.20
CA LYS A 111 0.12 13.85 -2.93
C LYS A 111 -0.17 13.55 -4.41
N ARG A 112 0.66 12.69 -5.03
CA ARG A 112 0.42 12.24 -6.40
C ARG A 112 -0.85 11.41 -6.54
N GLN A 113 -1.10 10.49 -5.65
CA GLN A 113 -2.32 9.67 -5.69
C GLN A 113 -3.59 10.52 -5.57
N GLN A 114 -3.50 11.65 -4.90
CA GLN A 114 -4.65 12.56 -4.73
C GLN A 114 -4.89 13.48 -5.92
N MET A 115 -3.97 13.54 -6.88
CA MET A 115 -4.00 14.53 -7.97
C MET A 115 -5.29 14.49 -8.79
N PHE A 116 -5.88 13.33 -9.00
CA PHE A 116 -7.07 13.14 -9.82
C PHE A 116 -8.37 12.94 -9.03
N LYS A 117 -8.31 12.84 -7.69
CA LYS A 117 -9.50 12.58 -6.85
C LYS A 117 -10.66 13.54 -7.09
N ALA A 118 -10.38 14.82 -7.31
CA ALA A 118 -11.43 15.80 -7.57
C ALA A 118 -12.15 15.55 -8.91
N HIS A 119 -11.41 15.11 -9.93
CA HIS A 119 -11.96 14.73 -11.23
C HIS A 119 -12.73 13.42 -11.18
N GLU A 120 -12.20 12.44 -10.47
CA GLU A 120 -12.84 11.14 -10.24
C GLU A 120 -14.18 11.32 -9.53
N LYS A 121 -14.19 12.10 -8.43
CA LYS A 121 -15.41 12.41 -7.70
C LYS A 121 -16.45 13.10 -8.58
N ARG A 122 -16.05 14.11 -9.35
CA ARG A 122 -16.94 14.81 -10.28
C ARG A 122 -17.53 13.86 -11.31
N SER A 123 -16.72 12.98 -11.90
CA SER A 123 -17.18 12.00 -12.89
C SER A 123 -18.15 10.99 -12.28
N CYS A 124 -17.96 10.60 -11.02
CA CYS A 124 -18.90 9.75 -10.32
C CYS A 124 -20.21 10.48 -10.00
N ASP A 125 -20.14 11.73 -9.52
CA ASP A 125 -21.32 12.54 -9.18
C ASP A 125 -22.17 12.86 -10.43
N GLU A 126 -21.54 13.08 -11.58
CA GLU A 126 -22.21 13.33 -12.87
C GLU A 126 -22.73 12.03 -13.54
N GLY A 127 -22.55 10.87 -12.92
CA GLY A 127 -22.97 9.58 -13.47
C GLY A 127 -22.20 9.12 -14.71
N LYS A 128 -21.09 9.77 -15.03
CA LYS A 128 -20.21 9.43 -16.15
C LYS A 128 -19.24 8.28 -15.85
N CYS A 129 -19.22 7.81 -14.59
CA CYS A 129 -18.41 6.67 -14.20
C CYS A 129 -18.98 5.41 -14.87
N ARG A 130 -18.17 4.81 -15.78
CA ARG A 130 -18.57 3.56 -16.49
C ARG A 130 -18.44 2.30 -15.63
N ILE A 131 -17.76 2.41 -14.48
CA ILE A 131 -17.77 1.37 -13.45
C ILE A 131 -19.10 1.53 -12.76
N GLY A 132 -20.06 0.69 -13.16
CA GLY A 132 -21.45 0.78 -12.73
C GLY A 132 -21.54 0.99 -11.22
N ARG A 133 -22.60 1.69 -10.82
CA ARG A 133 -23.11 1.61 -9.45
C ARG A 133 -23.56 0.15 -9.21
N GLY A 134 -22.59 -0.75 -9.19
CA GLY A 134 -22.82 -2.08 -8.64
C GLY A 134 -23.02 -1.85 -7.16
N ASP A 135 -24.21 -2.18 -6.70
CA ASP A 135 -24.57 -2.22 -5.31
C ASP A 135 -23.54 -3.10 -4.58
N TYR A 136 -22.46 -2.49 -4.11
CA TYR A 136 -21.62 -3.10 -3.11
C TYR A 136 -22.37 -3.03 -1.78
N HIS A 137 -23.41 -3.87 -1.69
CA HIS A 137 -23.96 -4.31 -0.43
C HIS A 137 -23.14 -5.53 0.00
N GLY A 138 -22.16 -5.33 0.85
CA GLY A 138 -21.40 -6.36 1.51
C GLY A 138 -20.77 -5.77 2.73
#